data_ec081f4434eb478ef6a8face80be0ecd
#
_entry.id   ec081f4434eb478ef6a8face80be0ecd
#
_cell.length_a   1.000
_cell.length_b   1.000
_cell.length_c   1.000
_cell.angle_alpha   90.00
_cell.angle_beta   90.00
_cell.angle_gamma   90.00
#
_symmetry.space_group_name_H-M   'P 1'
#
loop_
_entity.id
_entity.type
_entity.pdbx_description
1 polymer ?
#
loop_
_entity_poly.entity_id
_entity_poly.type
_entity_poly.pdbx_seq_one_letter_code
_entity_poly.pdbx_strand_id
1 'polypeptide(L)'
;MLYYDEINNGNLNLEDPYILEGHHFEEGGPLYEYYGPGDVIDLRTLLADMIQFSDNTAAHVLYQSYGGWTTYRRDALQYASHDVDDHFFEPQNYLTSQYTNDLLVYLYQFQDEYELLLNDMANSFPTEYLNETMPYSTFQKHGNYNIYYSSIGLVLDDNPYAISVLTSLGTRGKIHIGQINQLVNEYIN
;
A
#
# COMPACT_ATOMS: atom_id res chain seq x y z
N MET A 1 2.73 -4.00 -6.38
CA MET A 1 3.32 -5.23 -6.95
C MET A 1 2.99 -5.35 -8.43
N LEU A 2 1.74 -5.44 -8.91
CA LEU A 2 1.39 -5.63 -10.33
C LEU A 2 2.14 -4.70 -11.31
N TYR A 3 2.22 -3.42 -11.02
CA TYR A 3 2.98 -2.47 -11.85
C TYR A 3 4.49 -2.75 -11.86
N TYR A 4 5.04 -3.18 -10.72
CA TYR A 4 6.45 -3.54 -10.65
C TYR A 4 6.75 -4.81 -11.44
N ASP A 5 5.81 -5.76 -11.49
CA ASP A 5 5.94 -6.95 -12.36
C ASP A 5 5.96 -6.55 -13.83
N GLU A 6 5.08 -5.63 -14.25
CA GLU A 6 5.07 -5.12 -15.62
C GLU A 6 6.37 -4.34 -15.97
N ILE A 7 6.92 -3.61 -15.00
CA ILE A 7 8.22 -2.92 -15.16
C ILE A 7 9.35 -3.94 -15.27
N ASN A 8 9.40 -4.93 -14.40
CA ASN A 8 10.43 -5.96 -14.39
C ASN A 8 10.39 -6.83 -15.66
N ASN A 9 9.19 -7.02 -16.24
CA ASN A 9 9.00 -7.71 -17.51
C ASN A 9 9.31 -6.84 -18.74
N GLY A 10 9.60 -5.56 -18.56
CA GLY A 10 9.89 -4.60 -19.64
C GLY A 10 8.66 -4.11 -20.42
N ASN A 11 7.45 -4.32 -19.88
CA ASN A 11 6.20 -3.88 -20.48
C ASN A 11 5.87 -2.42 -20.16
N LEU A 12 6.39 -1.90 -19.04
CA LEU A 12 6.25 -0.52 -18.60
C LEU A 12 7.61 0.05 -18.18
N ASN A 13 7.72 1.38 -18.20
CA ASN A 13 8.87 2.11 -17.70
C ASN A 13 8.42 3.10 -16.61
N LEU A 14 9.30 3.39 -15.66
CA LEU A 14 9.03 4.34 -14.58
C LEU A 14 8.72 5.76 -15.09
N GLU A 15 9.27 6.13 -16.26
CA GLU A 15 9.08 7.44 -16.90
C GLU A 15 7.86 7.48 -17.83
N ASP A 16 7.07 6.40 -17.93
CA ASP A 16 5.87 6.40 -18.77
C ASP A 16 4.88 7.47 -18.29
N PRO A 17 4.40 8.35 -19.20
CA PRO A 17 3.56 9.48 -18.84
C PRO A 17 2.10 9.08 -18.66
N TYR A 18 1.45 9.62 -17.64
CA TYR A 18 0.02 9.50 -17.37
C TYR A 18 -0.62 10.86 -17.32
N ILE A 19 -1.72 11.05 -18.05
CA ILE A 19 -2.48 12.29 -18.04
C ILE A 19 -3.50 12.24 -16.91
N LEU A 20 -3.49 13.27 -16.05
CA LEU A 20 -4.50 13.43 -15.00
C LEU A 20 -5.80 13.95 -15.61
N GLU A 21 -6.86 13.16 -15.57
CA GLU A 21 -8.18 13.57 -16.02
C GLU A 21 -9.05 14.00 -14.84
N GLY A 22 -10.05 14.88 -15.10
CA GLY A 22 -10.87 15.44 -14.02
C GLY A 22 -11.56 14.43 -13.13
N HIS A 23 -11.86 13.24 -13.65
CA HIS A 23 -12.49 12.18 -12.89
C HIS A 23 -11.53 11.36 -12.00
N HIS A 24 -10.21 11.53 -12.16
CA HIS A 24 -9.22 10.91 -11.28
C HIS A 24 -9.11 11.62 -9.93
N PHE A 25 -9.45 12.92 -9.87
CA PHE A 25 -9.18 13.73 -8.70
C PHE A 25 -10.07 13.35 -7.51
N GLU A 26 -9.43 12.92 -6.46
CA GLU A 26 -10.05 12.62 -5.16
C GLU A 26 -9.17 13.20 -4.05
N GLU A 27 -9.83 13.83 -3.07
CA GLU A 27 -9.16 14.47 -1.93
C GLU A 27 -8.31 13.45 -1.15
N GLY A 28 -7.13 13.88 -0.73
CA GLY A 28 -6.17 13.09 0.05
C GLY A 28 -4.94 12.74 -0.76
N GLY A 29 -3.88 13.51 -0.55
CA GLY A 29 -2.58 13.34 -1.17
C GLY A 29 -2.13 14.53 -2.02
N PRO A 30 -0.83 14.58 -2.36
CA PRO A 30 -0.22 15.71 -3.05
C PRO A 30 -0.77 15.97 -4.47
N LEU A 31 -1.19 14.94 -5.20
CA LEU A 31 -1.68 15.14 -6.57
C LEU A 31 -2.97 15.97 -6.59
N TYR A 32 -3.87 15.74 -5.64
CA TYR A 32 -5.08 16.55 -5.52
C TYR A 32 -4.78 18.02 -5.18
N GLU A 33 -3.73 18.26 -4.38
CA GLU A 33 -3.41 19.60 -3.89
C GLU A 33 -2.62 20.45 -4.88
N TYR A 34 -1.73 19.84 -5.69
CA TYR A 34 -0.73 20.55 -6.46
C TYR A 34 -0.89 20.43 -7.98
N TYR A 35 -1.76 19.55 -8.46
CA TYR A 35 -1.96 19.29 -9.89
C TYR A 35 -3.40 19.52 -10.33
N GLY A 36 -3.63 19.58 -11.65
CA GLY A 36 -4.93 19.78 -12.24
C GLY A 36 -5.19 18.89 -13.45
N PRO A 37 -6.46 18.85 -13.93
CA PRO A 37 -6.79 18.09 -15.14
C PRO A 37 -5.98 18.56 -16.35
N GLY A 38 -5.35 17.60 -17.04
CA GLY A 38 -4.47 17.82 -18.18
C GLY A 38 -2.98 17.80 -17.83
N ASP A 39 -2.61 17.84 -16.55
CA ASP A 39 -1.22 17.66 -16.13
C ASP A 39 -0.75 16.23 -16.42
N VAL A 40 0.56 16.09 -16.65
CA VAL A 40 1.20 14.81 -16.97
C VAL A 40 2.13 14.42 -15.82
N ILE A 41 1.95 13.20 -15.31
CA ILE A 41 2.74 12.63 -14.23
C ILE A 41 3.38 11.34 -14.72
N ASP A 42 4.61 11.07 -14.33
CA ASP A 42 5.26 9.79 -14.62
C ASP A 42 4.79 8.65 -13.70
N LEU A 43 4.95 7.41 -14.16
CA LEU A 43 4.55 6.22 -13.40
C LEU A 43 5.26 6.14 -12.04
N ARG A 44 6.54 6.52 -11.96
CA ARG A 44 7.31 6.50 -10.71
C ARG A 44 6.68 7.38 -9.63
N THR A 45 6.27 8.60 -10.01
CA THR A 45 5.60 9.54 -9.10
C THR A 45 4.25 8.99 -8.64
N LEU A 46 3.43 8.44 -9.54
CA LEU A 46 2.14 7.83 -9.19
C LEU A 46 2.31 6.69 -8.17
N LEU A 47 3.27 5.79 -8.40
CA LEU A 47 3.52 4.66 -7.49
C LEU A 47 4.01 5.13 -6.12
N ALA A 48 4.93 6.11 -6.09
CA ALA A 48 5.44 6.67 -4.86
C ALA A 48 4.35 7.37 -4.05
N ASP A 49 3.60 8.26 -4.67
CA ASP A 49 2.57 9.04 -3.99
C ASP A 49 1.44 8.16 -3.44
N MET A 50 1.03 7.13 -4.19
CA MET A 50 0.05 6.15 -3.72
C MET A 50 0.53 5.42 -2.47
N ILE A 51 1.81 5.06 -2.38
CA ILE A 51 2.35 4.30 -1.24
C ILE A 51 2.72 5.22 -0.07
N GLN A 52 3.49 6.27 -0.31
CA GLN A 52 4.04 7.13 0.74
C GLN A 52 2.96 8.00 1.39
N PHE A 53 2.09 8.62 0.58
CA PHE A 53 1.09 9.56 1.04
C PHE A 53 -0.34 9.00 1.02
N SER A 54 -0.52 7.77 0.52
CA SER A 54 -1.86 7.19 0.29
C SER A 54 -2.71 8.05 -0.65
N ASP A 55 -2.09 8.62 -1.69
CA ASP A 55 -2.73 9.54 -2.63
C ASP A 55 -3.85 8.85 -3.39
N ASN A 56 -5.08 9.33 -3.21
CA ASN A 56 -6.28 8.76 -3.83
C ASN A 56 -6.31 9.02 -5.33
N THR A 57 -5.83 10.18 -5.80
CA THR A 57 -5.75 10.51 -7.22
C THR A 57 -4.77 9.58 -7.93
N ALA A 58 -3.58 9.34 -7.36
CA ALA A 58 -2.62 8.36 -7.87
C ALA A 58 -3.23 6.95 -7.96
N ALA A 59 -3.93 6.52 -6.91
CA ALA A 59 -4.60 5.23 -6.88
C ALA A 59 -5.66 5.11 -7.99
N HIS A 60 -6.45 6.15 -8.23
CA HIS A 60 -7.45 6.19 -9.30
C HIS A 60 -6.82 6.06 -10.69
N VAL A 61 -5.77 6.84 -10.98
CA VAL A 61 -5.04 6.75 -12.26
C VAL A 61 -4.52 5.33 -12.47
N LEU A 62 -3.87 4.77 -11.46
CA LEU A 62 -3.23 3.46 -11.56
C LEU A 62 -4.26 2.34 -11.76
N TYR A 63 -5.33 2.25 -10.96
CA TYR A 63 -6.28 1.15 -11.14
C TYR A 63 -7.04 1.26 -12.46
N GLN A 64 -7.38 2.46 -12.94
CA GLN A 64 -8.04 2.64 -14.22
C GLN A 64 -7.14 2.26 -15.40
N SER A 65 -5.90 2.71 -15.37
CA SER A 65 -4.91 2.38 -16.40
C SER A 65 -4.56 0.90 -16.45
N TYR A 66 -4.67 0.19 -15.32
CA TYR A 66 -4.48 -1.26 -15.25
C TYR A 66 -5.66 -2.05 -15.84
N GLY A 67 -6.73 -1.42 -16.25
CA GLY A 67 -7.93 -2.08 -16.78
C GLY A 67 -9.11 -2.11 -15.81
N GLY A 68 -9.07 -1.26 -14.80
CA GLY A 68 -10.15 -1.02 -13.85
C GLY A 68 -10.14 -1.94 -12.64
N TRP A 69 -11.05 -1.64 -11.73
CA TRP A 69 -11.12 -2.22 -10.40
C TRP A 69 -11.14 -3.76 -10.38
N THR A 70 -12.02 -4.36 -11.17
CA THR A 70 -12.18 -5.82 -11.19
C THR A 70 -10.97 -6.53 -11.78
N THR A 71 -10.32 -5.93 -12.78
CA THR A 71 -9.15 -6.53 -13.44
C THR A 71 -7.98 -6.58 -12.46
N TYR A 72 -7.61 -5.43 -11.87
CA TYR A 72 -6.48 -5.41 -10.97
C TYR A 72 -6.71 -6.29 -9.72
N ARG A 73 -7.94 -6.36 -9.19
CA ARG A 73 -8.29 -7.22 -8.06
C ARG A 73 -8.11 -8.70 -8.37
N ARG A 74 -8.61 -9.12 -9.52
CA ARG A 74 -8.44 -10.51 -9.97
C ARG A 74 -6.97 -10.86 -10.16
N ASP A 75 -6.20 -9.98 -10.79
CA ASP A 75 -4.80 -10.26 -11.08
C ASP A 75 -3.93 -10.18 -9.80
N ALA A 76 -4.32 -9.36 -8.81
CA ALA A 76 -3.67 -9.32 -7.51
C ALA A 76 -3.81 -10.62 -6.68
N LEU A 77 -4.77 -11.50 -7.02
CA LEU A 77 -4.89 -12.81 -6.36
C LEU A 77 -3.68 -13.73 -6.60
N GLN A 78 -2.86 -13.47 -7.62
CA GLN A 78 -1.64 -14.23 -7.84
C GLN A 78 -0.64 -14.18 -6.67
N TYR A 79 -0.73 -13.16 -5.81
CA TYR A 79 0.13 -12.98 -4.64
C TYR A 79 -0.46 -13.59 -3.35
N ALA A 80 -1.69 -14.07 -3.41
CA ALA A 80 -2.39 -14.63 -2.25
C ALA A 80 -2.33 -16.16 -2.28
N SER A 81 -2.15 -16.76 -1.11
CA SER A 81 -2.19 -18.21 -0.92
C SER A 81 -3.55 -18.72 -0.43
N HIS A 82 -4.45 -17.81 -0.11
CA HIS A 82 -5.77 -18.12 0.43
C HIS A 82 -6.89 -17.53 -0.44
N ASP A 83 -8.04 -18.20 -0.41
CA ASP A 83 -9.24 -17.71 -1.06
C ASP A 83 -9.72 -16.39 -0.42
N VAL A 84 -10.32 -15.54 -1.23
CA VAL A 84 -11.00 -14.32 -0.82
C VAL A 84 -12.51 -14.48 -1.00
N ASP A 85 -13.30 -13.74 -0.24
CA ASP A 85 -14.75 -13.69 -0.43
C ASP A 85 -15.16 -12.68 -1.52
N ASP A 86 -16.45 -12.68 -1.88
CA ASP A 86 -16.98 -11.83 -2.95
C ASP A 86 -16.83 -10.33 -2.65
N HIS A 87 -16.78 -9.93 -1.38
CA HIS A 87 -16.58 -8.53 -0.97
C HIS A 87 -15.23 -7.98 -1.40
N PHE A 88 -14.22 -8.84 -1.58
CA PHE A 88 -12.92 -8.44 -2.11
C PHE A 88 -13.02 -7.74 -3.46
N PHE A 89 -14.01 -8.08 -4.29
CA PHE A 89 -14.20 -7.50 -5.63
C PHE A 89 -15.06 -6.23 -5.64
N GLU A 90 -15.57 -5.80 -4.49
CA GLU A 90 -16.31 -4.53 -4.38
C GLU A 90 -15.40 -3.31 -4.48
N PRO A 91 -15.93 -2.12 -4.86
CA PRO A 91 -15.13 -0.90 -5.00
C PRO A 91 -14.40 -0.45 -3.73
N GLN A 92 -14.91 -0.79 -2.55
CA GLN A 92 -14.23 -0.51 -1.29
C GLN A 92 -13.11 -1.52 -1.04
N ASN A 93 -12.12 -1.11 -0.24
CA ASN A 93 -11.00 -1.97 0.15
C ASN A 93 -11.38 -2.95 1.27
N TYR A 94 -12.24 -3.92 0.97
CA TYR A 94 -12.53 -5.02 1.89
C TYR A 94 -11.41 -6.06 1.84
N LEU A 95 -10.48 -5.93 2.79
CA LEU A 95 -9.31 -6.80 2.90
C LEU A 95 -9.35 -7.55 4.23
N THR A 96 -8.88 -8.78 4.23
CA THR A 96 -8.64 -9.56 5.45
C THR A 96 -7.17 -9.43 5.86
N SER A 97 -6.89 -9.59 7.17
CA SER A 97 -5.50 -9.66 7.65
C SER A 97 -4.73 -10.84 7.03
N GLN A 98 -5.42 -11.91 6.69
CA GLN A 98 -4.81 -13.07 6.05
C GLN A 98 -4.34 -12.73 4.63
N TYR A 99 -5.22 -12.14 3.81
CA TYR A 99 -4.85 -11.72 2.45
C TYR A 99 -3.69 -10.71 2.48
N THR A 100 -3.74 -9.72 3.37
CA THR A 100 -2.67 -8.73 3.48
C THR A 100 -1.36 -9.33 3.98
N ASN A 101 -1.40 -10.34 4.84
CA ASN A 101 -0.21 -11.09 5.22
C ASN A 101 0.35 -11.92 4.07
N ASP A 102 -0.49 -12.54 3.23
CA ASP A 102 -0.02 -13.24 2.03
C ASP A 102 0.78 -12.31 1.12
N LEU A 103 0.25 -11.09 0.88
CA LEU A 103 0.97 -10.07 0.10
C LEU A 103 2.34 -9.71 0.71
N LEU A 104 2.40 -9.56 2.03
CA LEU A 104 3.64 -9.23 2.74
C LEU A 104 4.64 -10.39 2.69
N VAL A 105 4.18 -11.62 2.85
CA VAL A 105 5.04 -12.82 2.75
C VAL A 105 5.59 -12.96 1.33
N TYR A 106 4.75 -12.74 0.32
CA TYR A 106 5.21 -12.73 -1.08
C TYR A 106 6.24 -11.62 -1.32
N LEU A 107 5.96 -10.40 -0.85
CA LEU A 107 6.89 -9.27 -0.96
C LEU A 107 8.24 -9.56 -0.28
N TYR A 108 8.22 -10.21 0.88
CA TYR A 108 9.43 -10.62 1.58
C TYR A 108 10.25 -11.66 0.79
N GLN A 109 9.55 -12.65 0.20
CA GLN A 109 10.21 -13.71 -0.57
C GLN A 109 10.89 -13.20 -1.85
N PHE A 110 10.33 -12.16 -2.45
CA PHE A 110 10.80 -11.58 -3.72
C PHE A 110 11.28 -10.13 -3.56
N GLN A 111 11.78 -9.77 -2.37
CA GLN A 111 12.11 -8.39 -2.01
C GLN A 111 13.07 -7.69 -2.98
N ASP A 112 13.99 -8.42 -3.59
CA ASP A 112 14.94 -7.89 -4.57
C ASP A 112 14.24 -7.38 -5.86
N GLU A 113 13.09 -7.95 -6.19
CA GLU A 113 12.27 -7.53 -7.34
C GLU A 113 11.41 -6.29 -7.04
N TYR A 114 11.24 -5.95 -5.75
CA TYR A 114 10.38 -4.89 -5.26
C TYR A 114 11.10 -3.83 -4.42
N GLU A 115 12.41 -3.63 -4.64
CA GLU A 115 13.22 -2.66 -3.87
C GLU A 115 12.59 -1.25 -3.83
N LEU A 116 12.08 -0.75 -4.97
CA LEU A 116 11.44 0.56 -5.04
C LEU A 116 10.14 0.62 -4.21
N LEU A 117 9.33 -0.44 -4.25
CA LEU A 117 8.13 -0.53 -3.42
C LEU A 117 8.49 -0.53 -1.93
N LEU A 118 9.48 -1.31 -1.53
CA LEU A 118 9.95 -1.34 -0.15
C LEU A 118 10.49 0.03 0.28
N ASN A 119 11.26 0.70 -0.58
CA ASN A 119 11.73 2.06 -0.29
C ASN A 119 10.56 3.04 -0.08
N ASP A 120 9.50 2.96 -0.89
CA ASP A 120 8.32 3.80 -0.71
C ASP A 120 7.58 3.44 0.59
N MET A 121 7.47 2.16 0.94
CA MET A 121 6.89 1.71 2.20
C MET A 121 7.70 2.17 3.42
N ALA A 122 9.03 2.23 3.34
CA ALA A 122 9.89 2.78 4.39
C ALA A 122 9.63 4.27 4.64
N ASN A 123 9.25 5.00 3.60
CA ASN A 123 8.94 6.43 3.66
C ASN A 123 7.45 6.71 3.93
N SER A 124 6.62 5.68 4.05
CA SER A 124 5.19 5.82 4.36
C SER A 124 4.99 6.04 5.86
N PHE A 125 4.70 7.28 6.26
CA PHE A 125 4.42 7.66 7.66
C PHE A 125 5.46 7.09 8.66
N PRO A 126 6.72 7.48 8.56
CA PRO A 126 7.84 6.82 9.26
C PRO A 126 7.82 6.98 10.79
N THR A 127 6.90 7.76 11.34
CA THR A 127 6.74 7.98 12.80
C THR A 127 5.30 7.76 13.28
N GLU A 128 4.46 7.14 12.47
CA GLU A 128 3.05 6.92 12.77
C GLU A 128 2.65 5.46 12.50
N TYR A 129 1.46 5.06 12.90
CA TYR A 129 0.91 3.70 12.72
C TYR A 129 1.82 2.63 13.29
N LEU A 130 2.31 1.68 12.49
CA LEU A 130 3.25 0.65 12.96
C LEU A 130 4.57 1.27 13.47
N ASN A 131 4.94 2.43 12.96
CA ASN A 131 6.15 3.15 13.35
C ASN A 131 5.97 4.13 14.52
N GLU A 132 4.78 4.26 15.13
CA GLU A 132 4.54 5.23 16.22
C GLU A 132 5.42 4.97 17.45
N THR A 133 5.64 3.71 17.79
CA THR A 133 6.46 3.30 18.93
C THR A 133 7.85 2.80 18.52
N MET A 134 8.05 2.51 17.25
CA MET A 134 9.28 1.99 16.65
C MET A 134 9.63 2.78 15.39
N PRO A 135 9.97 4.08 15.50
CA PRO A 135 10.18 4.95 14.35
C PRO A 135 11.19 4.40 13.35
N TYR A 136 10.82 4.44 12.06
CA TYR A 136 11.65 4.01 10.92
C TYR A 136 11.99 2.51 10.86
N SER A 137 11.36 1.67 11.68
CA SER A 137 11.69 0.24 11.74
C SER A 137 10.83 -0.64 10.85
N THR A 138 9.67 -0.13 10.40
CA THR A 138 8.71 -0.93 9.62
C THR A 138 8.48 -0.35 8.24
N PHE A 139 8.63 -1.19 7.22
CA PHE A 139 8.21 -0.94 5.85
C PHE A 139 6.69 -1.10 5.79
N GLN A 140 5.92 0.00 5.79
CA GLN A 140 4.48 -0.08 5.99
C GLN A 140 3.65 0.56 4.89
N LYS A 141 2.39 0.11 4.77
CA LYS A 141 1.30 0.82 4.11
C LYS A 141 0.15 0.96 5.07
N HIS A 142 -0.28 2.19 5.29
CA HIS A 142 -1.45 2.50 6.12
C HIS A 142 -2.70 2.73 5.28
N GLY A 143 -3.85 2.71 5.92
CA GLY A 143 -5.13 3.12 5.38
C GLY A 143 -6.06 3.58 6.49
N ASN A 144 -6.89 4.58 6.19
CA ASN A 144 -7.93 5.02 7.10
C ASN A 144 -9.19 5.44 6.33
N TYR A 145 -10.33 5.03 6.84
CA TYR A 145 -11.64 5.43 6.34
C TYR A 145 -12.65 5.44 7.49
N ASN A 146 -13.23 6.58 7.78
CA ASN A 146 -14.15 6.77 8.91
C ASN A 146 -13.55 6.33 10.27
N ILE A 147 -14.08 5.23 10.85
CA ILE A 147 -13.59 4.64 12.10
C ILE A 147 -12.56 3.52 11.86
N TYR A 148 -12.32 3.14 10.61
CA TYR A 148 -11.40 2.07 10.26
C TYR A 148 -9.99 2.63 10.08
N TYR A 149 -9.07 2.15 10.90
CA TYR A 149 -7.64 2.44 10.81
C TYR A 149 -6.90 1.13 10.65
N SER A 150 -6.01 1.06 9.68
CA SER A 150 -5.30 -0.16 9.35
C SER A 150 -3.87 0.15 8.96
N SER A 151 -2.98 -0.75 9.27
CA SER A 151 -1.63 -0.74 8.73
C SER A 151 -1.11 -2.16 8.55
N ILE A 152 -0.38 -2.35 7.48
CA ILE A 152 0.31 -3.61 7.17
C ILE A 152 1.77 -3.30 6.93
N GLY A 153 2.67 -4.22 7.28
CA GLY A 153 4.10 -3.96 7.07
C GLY A 153 5.01 -5.14 7.33
N LEU A 154 6.27 -4.91 6.96
CA LEU A 154 7.40 -5.81 7.19
C LEU A 154 8.39 -5.15 8.14
N VAL A 155 8.88 -5.88 9.12
CA VAL A 155 10.08 -5.55 9.89
C VAL A 155 11.18 -6.46 9.39
N LEU A 156 12.27 -5.88 8.88
CA LEU A 156 13.37 -6.59 8.23
C LEU A 156 14.65 -6.46 9.07
N ASP A 157 14.57 -6.89 10.32
CA ASP A 157 15.71 -6.98 11.24
C ASP A 157 16.23 -8.44 11.37
N ASP A 158 16.97 -8.73 12.44
CA ASP A 158 17.56 -10.06 12.68
C ASP A 158 16.50 -11.18 12.78
N ASN A 159 15.29 -10.84 13.22
CA ASN A 159 14.14 -11.75 13.28
C ASN A 159 12.96 -11.15 12.49
N PRO A 160 12.97 -11.25 11.14
CA PRO A 160 11.99 -10.57 10.30
C PRO A 160 10.59 -11.13 10.50
N TYR A 161 9.59 -10.22 10.44
CA TYR A 161 8.18 -10.61 10.51
C TYR A 161 7.28 -9.72 9.66
N ALA A 162 6.14 -10.29 9.25
CA ALA A 162 5.04 -9.58 8.62
C ALA A 162 3.96 -9.28 9.66
N ILE A 163 3.35 -8.11 9.58
CA ILE A 163 2.28 -7.71 10.51
C ILE A 163 1.15 -7.01 9.76
N SER A 164 -0.09 -7.40 10.08
CA SER A 164 -1.32 -6.77 9.57
C SER A 164 -2.25 -6.45 10.73
N VAL A 165 -2.51 -5.16 10.95
CA VAL A 165 -3.42 -4.69 12.01
C VAL A 165 -4.56 -3.92 11.37
N LEU A 166 -5.77 -4.47 11.44
CA LEU A 166 -7.00 -3.87 10.94
C LEU A 166 -7.91 -3.56 12.14
N THR A 167 -8.32 -2.29 12.31
CA THR A 167 -9.13 -1.88 13.45
C THR A 167 -10.35 -1.05 13.05
N SER A 168 -11.40 -1.05 13.89
CA SER A 168 -12.57 -0.18 13.82
C SER A 168 -12.71 0.71 15.06
N LEU A 169 -11.59 1.08 15.69
CA LEU A 169 -11.57 1.80 16.96
C LEU A 169 -11.41 3.33 16.80
N GLY A 170 -11.59 3.84 15.59
CA GLY A 170 -11.35 5.25 15.29
C GLY A 170 -9.90 5.65 15.52
N THR A 171 -9.66 6.90 15.90
CA THR A 171 -8.31 7.44 16.14
C THR A 171 -7.52 6.67 17.22
N ARG A 172 -8.20 6.02 18.17
CA ARG A 172 -7.53 5.15 19.15
C ARG A 172 -6.92 3.91 18.50
N GLY A 173 -7.51 3.44 17.40
CA GLY A 173 -6.96 2.34 16.62
C GLY A 173 -5.56 2.64 16.10
N LYS A 174 -5.29 3.86 15.67
CA LYS A 174 -3.97 4.30 15.20
C LYS A 174 -2.89 4.10 16.26
N ILE A 175 -3.15 4.50 17.51
CA ILE A 175 -2.23 4.32 18.65
C ILE A 175 -2.02 2.82 18.94
N HIS A 176 -3.09 2.03 18.93
CA HIS A 176 -2.97 0.59 19.20
C HIS A 176 -2.20 -0.16 18.11
N ILE A 177 -2.22 0.30 16.86
CA ILE A 177 -1.42 -0.28 15.78
C ILE A 177 0.07 -0.27 16.14
N GLY A 178 0.60 0.88 16.58
CA GLY A 178 2.01 1.00 16.99
C GLY A 178 2.32 0.16 18.24
N GLN A 179 1.44 0.19 19.25
CA GLN A 179 1.61 -0.60 20.46
C GLN A 179 1.63 -2.11 20.20
N ILE A 180 0.77 -2.59 19.29
CA ILE A 180 0.77 -4.00 18.87
C ILE A 180 2.08 -4.36 18.19
N ASN A 181 2.59 -3.51 17.29
CA ASN A 181 3.88 -3.75 16.64
C ASN A 181 5.02 -3.84 17.65
N GLN A 182 5.05 -2.93 18.62
CA GLN A 182 6.05 -2.97 19.70
C GLN A 182 5.99 -4.29 20.49
N LEU A 183 4.79 -4.72 20.91
CA LEU A 183 4.62 -5.97 21.65
C LEU A 183 5.06 -7.19 20.84
N VAL A 184 4.74 -7.23 19.55
CA VAL A 184 5.18 -8.32 18.66
C VAL A 184 6.70 -8.34 18.56
N ASN A 185 7.31 -7.17 18.35
CA ASN A 185 8.77 -7.05 18.28
C ASN A 185 9.46 -7.49 19.57
N GLU A 186 8.96 -7.08 20.76
CA GLU A 186 9.47 -7.49 22.06
C GLU A 186 9.31 -9.00 22.32
N TYR A 187 8.29 -9.63 21.72
CA TYR A 187 8.08 -11.08 21.86
C TYR A 187 9.00 -11.91 20.95
N ILE A 188 9.34 -11.38 19.78
CA ILE A 188 10.15 -12.08 18.77
C ILE A 188 11.65 -11.92 19.05
N ASN A 189 12.08 -10.79 19.58
CA ASN A 189 13.46 -10.44 19.90
C ASN A 189 13.76 -10.52 21.42
#